data_59171f4c6b77ca5eb9cd4277a69e66d3
#
_entry.id   59171f4c6b77ca5eb9cd4277a69e66d3
#
_cell.length_a   1.000
_cell.length_b   1.000
_cell.length_c   1.000
_cell.angle_alpha   90.00
_cell.angle_beta   90.00
_cell.angle_gamma   90.00
#
_symmetry.space_group_name_H-M   'P 1'
#
loop_
_entity.id
_entity.type
_entity.pdbx_description
1 polymer ?
#
loop_
_entity_poly.entity_id
_entity_poly.type
_entity_poly.pdbx_seq_one_letter_code
_entity_poly.pdbx_strand_id
1 'polypeptide(L)'
;ILTFLIAFGGLFEHKLGLLVPFGVMLGLMITSLFDGRFWCGNVCPHGCWFDSILLRYSKNKEIPRGFKSKATIVVVFIVFVFILGTRVFKVFSNFSSLDFWDKFGFIFVTTYLVVLLISTPLALFISPRTWCQFCPMGSIEKMLGTLGEKTKIAKNTNKKLTIIDKDACIKCKKCARVCPMQLQPYLKFDENNKLNDINCIKCKTCVNNCPKGILEIK
;
A
#
# COMPACT_ATOMS: atom_id res chain seq x y z
N ILE A 1 -4.93 -8.24 -13.08
CA ILE A 1 -6.29 -8.50 -13.64
C ILE A 1 -7.31 -7.63 -12.90
N LEU A 2 -7.46 -7.71 -11.56
CA LEU A 2 -8.46 -6.96 -10.80
C LEU A 2 -8.39 -5.43 -11.00
N THR A 3 -7.18 -4.86 -11.10
CA THR A 3 -6.96 -3.44 -11.37
C THR A 3 -7.62 -2.99 -12.67
N PHE A 4 -7.42 -3.76 -13.74
CA PHE A 4 -8.01 -3.46 -15.05
C PHE A 4 -9.50 -3.72 -15.11
N LEU A 5 -9.95 -4.77 -14.44
CA LEU A 5 -11.36 -5.09 -14.35
C LEU A 5 -12.15 -3.96 -13.67
N ILE A 6 -11.63 -3.40 -12.58
CA ILE A 6 -12.26 -2.25 -11.90
C ILE A 6 -12.12 -0.98 -12.75
N ALA A 7 -10.92 -0.70 -13.29
CA ALA A 7 -10.66 0.56 -13.99
C ALA A 7 -11.38 0.63 -15.33
N PHE A 8 -11.27 -0.39 -16.16
CA PHE A 8 -11.85 -0.39 -17.52
C PHE A 8 -13.21 -1.08 -17.58
N GLY A 9 -13.40 -2.22 -16.92
CA GLY A 9 -14.70 -2.88 -16.82
C GLY A 9 -15.74 -2.02 -16.12
N GLY A 10 -15.33 -1.28 -15.08
CA GLY A 10 -16.18 -0.33 -14.37
C GLY A 10 -16.68 0.86 -15.19
N LEU A 11 -16.08 1.16 -16.35
CA LEU A 11 -16.62 2.16 -17.28
C LEU A 11 -17.88 1.66 -18.02
N PHE A 12 -17.99 0.35 -18.22
CA PHE A 12 -19.14 -0.28 -18.85
C PHE A 12 -20.19 -0.71 -17.82
N GLU A 13 -19.74 -1.26 -16.71
CA GLU A 13 -20.59 -1.72 -15.61
C GLU A 13 -20.17 -1.03 -14.31
N HIS A 14 -20.82 0.10 -13.99
CA HIS A 14 -20.46 0.96 -12.84
C HIS A 14 -20.49 0.25 -11.49
N LYS A 15 -21.33 -0.80 -11.35
CA LYS A 15 -21.45 -1.62 -10.14
C LYS A 15 -20.15 -2.34 -9.79
N LEU A 16 -19.25 -2.59 -10.77
CA LEU A 16 -17.92 -3.14 -10.47
C LEU A 16 -17.09 -2.24 -9.55
N GLY A 17 -17.37 -0.92 -9.55
CA GLY A 17 -16.75 0.02 -8.61
C GLY A 17 -17.06 -0.28 -7.15
N LEU A 18 -18.16 -0.99 -6.85
CA LEU A 18 -18.51 -1.39 -5.48
C LEU A 18 -17.54 -2.42 -4.88
N LEU A 19 -16.77 -3.12 -5.72
CA LEU A 19 -15.68 -3.98 -5.24
C LEU A 19 -14.60 -3.20 -4.47
N VAL A 20 -14.46 -1.89 -4.73
CA VAL A 20 -13.45 -1.08 -4.04
C VAL A 20 -13.83 -0.82 -2.59
N PRO A 21 -14.99 -0.22 -2.24
CA PRO A 21 -15.36 0.02 -0.85
C PRO A 21 -15.60 -1.27 -0.06
N PHE A 22 -16.33 -2.24 -0.63
CA PHE A 22 -16.72 -3.47 0.08
C PHE A 22 -15.65 -4.57 0.05
N GLY A 23 -14.85 -4.67 -1.00
CA GLY A 23 -13.78 -5.67 -1.08
C GLY A 23 -12.43 -5.10 -0.65
N VAL A 24 -11.93 -4.10 -1.40
CA VAL A 24 -10.56 -3.61 -1.21
C VAL A 24 -10.41 -2.79 0.07
N MET A 25 -11.30 -1.80 0.32
CA MET A 25 -11.17 -0.93 1.49
C MET A 25 -11.50 -1.67 2.79
N LEU A 26 -12.59 -2.44 2.82
CA LEU A 26 -12.96 -3.21 4.01
C LEU A 26 -11.90 -4.27 4.34
N GLY A 27 -11.43 -5.01 3.33
CA GLY A 27 -10.35 -5.99 3.49
C GLY A 27 -9.05 -5.35 4.00
N LEU A 28 -8.67 -4.19 3.44
CA LEU A 28 -7.54 -3.40 3.91
C LEU A 28 -7.69 -2.98 5.37
N MET A 29 -8.86 -2.46 5.76
CA MET A 29 -9.10 -2.00 7.14
C MET A 29 -8.98 -3.15 8.14
N ILE A 30 -9.61 -4.30 7.84
CA ILE A 30 -9.56 -5.48 8.72
C ILE A 30 -8.12 -5.98 8.85
N THR A 31 -7.44 -6.25 7.73
CA THR A 31 -6.08 -6.81 7.77
C THR A 31 -5.08 -5.87 8.42
N SER A 32 -5.25 -4.54 8.26
CA SER A 32 -4.35 -3.55 8.83
C SER A 32 -4.41 -3.49 10.35
N LEU A 33 -5.57 -3.73 10.95
CA LEU A 33 -5.72 -3.80 12.41
C LEU A 33 -4.94 -4.97 13.03
N PHE A 34 -4.84 -6.09 12.30
CA PHE A 34 -4.19 -7.31 12.80
C PHE A 34 -2.73 -7.42 12.38
N ASP A 35 -2.38 -7.04 11.16
CA ASP A 35 -1.05 -7.29 10.59
C ASP A 35 -0.39 -6.05 9.92
N GLY A 36 -0.81 -4.83 10.33
CA GLY A 36 -0.24 -3.58 9.85
C GLY A 36 -0.26 -3.48 8.32
N ARG A 37 0.86 -3.13 7.68
CA ARG A 37 0.93 -2.90 6.22
C ARG A 37 1.05 -4.17 5.37
N PHE A 38 0.39 -5.23 5.76
CA PHE A 38 0.37 -6.50 5.02
C PHE A 38 -0.35 -6.38 3.67
N TRP A 39 -1.49 -5.68 3.64
CA TRP A 39 -2.31 -5.54 2.43
C TRP A 39 -1.56 -4.91 1.26
N CYS A 40 -0.87 -3.79 1.50
CA CYS A 40 -0.10 -3.10 0.46
C CYS A 40 0.98 -3.95 -0.19
N GLY A 41 1.56 -4.91 0.55
CA GLY A 41 2.63 -5.76 0.05
C GLY A 41 2.18 -7.06 -0.62
N ASN A 42 0.97 -7.54 -0.30
CA ASN A 42 0.57 -8.91 -0.66
C ASN A 42 -0.77 -9.01 -1.40
N VAL A 43 -1.71 -8.09 -1.17
CA VAL A 43 -3.08 -8.19 -1.68
C VAL A 43 -3.48 -7.02 -2.58
N CYS A 44 -2.89 -5.83 -2.35
CA CYS A 44 -3.28 -4.60 -3.05
C CYS A 44 -3.21 -4.76 -4.58
N PRO A 45 -4.34 -4.57 -5.32
CA PRO A 45 -4.36 -4.73 -6.77
C PRO A 45 -3.39 -3.80 -7.51
N HIS A 46 -3.26 -2.54 -7.08
CA HIS A 46 -2.27 -1.60 -7.60
C HIS A 46 -0.84 -2.06 -7.31
N GLY A 47 -0.58 -2.56 -6.10
CA GLY A 47 0.72 -3.08 -5.72
C GLY A 47 1.13 -4.26 -6.59
N CYS A 48 0.21 -5.18 -6.83
CA CYS A 48 0.43 -6.31 -7.73
C CYS A 48 0.75 -5.85 -9.17
N TRP A 49 0.02 -4.87 -9.69
CA TRP A 49 0.28 -4.26 -10.99
C TRP A 49 1.69 -3.67 -11.08
N PHE A 50 2.11 -2.92 -10.07
CA PHE A 50 3.43 -2.31 -10.02
C PHE A 50 4.56 -3.33 -10.00
N ASP A 51 4.43 -4.37 -9.17
CA ASP A 51 5.49 -5.37 -9.01
C ASP A 51 5.53 -6.38 -10.16
N SER A 52 4.36 -6.77 -10.73
CA SER A 52 4.32 -7.80 -11.75
C SER A 52 4.67 -7.28 -13.15
N ILE A 53 4.27 -6.06 -13.48
CA ILE A 53 4.40 -5.52 -14.83
C ILE A 53 5.32 -4.31 -14.87
N LEU A 54 5.04 -3.27 -14.08
CA LEU A 54 5.77 -2.01 -14.18
C LEU A 54 7.22 -2.11 -13.68
N LEU A 55 7.52 -3.03 -12.75
CA LEU A 55 8.88 -3.22 -12.28
C LEU A 55 9.86 -3.54 -13.42
N ARG A 56 9.40 -4.28 -14.43
CA ARG A 56 10.20 -4.66 -15.59
C ARG A 56 10.58 -3.46 -16.50
N TYR A 57 9.71 -2.45 -16.55
CA TYR A 57 9.86 -1.27 -17.40
C TYR A 57 10.30 -0.02 -16.64
N SER A 58 10.32 -0.07 -15.33
CA SER A 58 10.67 1.05 -14.46
C SER A 58 12.15 1.38 -14.50
N LYS A 59 12.46 2.67 -14.47
CA LYS A 59 13.84 3.15 -14.31
C LYS A 59 14.45 2.85 -12.93
N ASN A 60 13.63 2.45 -11.98
CA ASN A 60 13.97 2.08 -10.61
C ASN A 60 14.98 3.01 -9.90
N LYS A 61 14.73 4.32 -10.05
CA LYS A 61 15.54 5.38 -9.42
C LYS A 61 15.20 5.53 -7.94
N GLU A 62 16.05 6.24 -7.23
CA GLU A 62 15.74 6.62 -5.84
C GLU A 62 14.52 7.54 -5.80
N ILE A 63 13.59 7.21 -4.88
CA ILE A 63 12.38 8.01 -4.67
C ILE A 63 12.76 9.32 -4.00
N PRO A 64 12.48 10.49 -4.61
CA PRO A 64 12.80 11.79 -4.03
C PRO A 64 12.26 11.96 -2.61
N ARG A 65 13.05 12.60 -1.76
CA ARG A 65 12.70 12.81 -0.34
C ARG A 65 11.36 13.55 -0.17
N GLY A 66 10.99 14.40 -1.12
CA GLY A 66 9.70 15.09 -1.11
C GLY A 66 8.51 14.15 -1.05
N PHE A 67 8.51 13.03 -1.80
CA PHE A 67 7.42 12.03 -1.77
C PHE A 67 7.38 11.21 -0.47
N LYS A 68 8.47 11.18 0.29
CA LYS A 68 8.54 10.53 1.60
C LYS A 68 8.25 11.49 2.75
N SER A 69 8.04 12.80 2.47
CA SER A 69 7.84 13.82 3.49
C SER A 69 6.47 13.68 4.15
N LYS A 70 6.41 13.96 5.45
CA LYS A 70 5.14 13.97 6.21
C LYS A 70 4.15 14.97 5.64
N ALA A 71 4.64 16.14 5.19
CA ALA A 71 3.80 17.19 4.60
C ALA A 71 3.09 16.68 3.33
N THR A 72 3.81 16.06 2.40
CA THR A 72 3.22 15.49 1.18
C THR A 72 2.17 14.43 1.50
N ILE A 73 2.45 13.53 2.46
CA ILE A 73 1.51 12.49 2.88
C ILE A 73 0.24 13.11 3.42
N VAL A 74 0.34 14.11 4.30
CA VAL A 74 -0.82 14.77 4.92
C VAL A 74 -1.62 15.56 3.88
N VAL A 75 -0.96 16.33 3.01
CA VAL A 75 -1.65 17.11 1.97
C VAL A 75 -2.41 16.20 1.01
N VAL A 76 -1.76 15.15 0.49
CA VAL A 76 -2.42 14.20 -0.43
C VAL A 76 -3.58 13.49 0.26
N PHE A 77 -3.43 13.13 1.54
CA PHE A 77 -4.49 12.50 2.32
C PHE A 77 -5.70 13.43 2.49
N ILE A 78 -5.48 14.69 2.88
CA ILE A 78 -6.56 15.67 3.05
C ILE A 78 -7.29 15.92 1.72
N VAL A 79 -6.53 16.16 0.64
CA VAL A 79 -7.11 16.38 -0.70
C VAL A 79 -7.94 15.18 -1.13
N PHE A 80 -7.44 13.97 -0.93
CA PHE A 80 -8.16 12.74 -1.27
C PHE A 80 -9.45 12.60 -0.47
N VAL A 81 -9.40 12.77 0.85
CA VAL A 81 -10.59 12.67 1.71
C VAL A 81 -11.61 13.74 1.35
N PHE A 82 -11.17 14.96 1.06
CA PHE A 82 -12.06 16.06 0.66
C PHE A 82 -12.77 15.76 -0.67
N ILE A 83 -12.00 15.36 -1.70
CA ILE A 83 -12.58 15.05 -3.03
C ILE A 83 -13.52 13.85 -2.95
N LEU A 84 -13.09 12.77 -2.32
CA LEU A 84 -13.91 11.56 -2.18
C LEU A 84 -15.14 11.83 -1.32
N GLY A 85 -14.97 12.53 -0.18
CA GLY A 85 -16.04 12.87 0.74
C GLY A 85 -17.13 13.72 0.10
N THR A 86 -16.75 14.76 -0.65
CA THR A 86 -17.71 15.63 -1.37
C THR A 86 -18.49 14.87 -2.44
N ARG A 87 -17.83 13.96 -3.17
CA ARG A 87 -18.49 13.12 -4.18
C ARG A 87 -19.47 12.12 -3.54
N VAL A 88 -19.03 11.44 -2.49
CA VAL A 88 -19.88 10.51 -1.74
C VAL A 88 -21.07 11.25 -1.12
N PHE A 89 -20.86 12.40 -0.48
CA PHE A 89 -21.93 13.21 0.09
C PHE A 89 -22.98 13.60 -0.94
N LYS A 90 -22.58 14.04 -2.14
CA LYS A 90 -23.52 14.38 -3.24
C LYS A 90 -24.39 13.19 -3.68
N VAL A 91 -23.83 11.97 -3.69
CA VAL A 91 -24.61 10.78 -4.06
C VAL A 91 -25.56 10.39 -2.94
N PHE A 92 -25.12 10.48 -1.67
CA PHE A 92 -25.98 10.19 -0.53
C PHE A 92 -27.12 11.19 -0.33
N SER A 93 -26.96 12.46 -0.70
CA SER A 93 -28.05 13.43 -0.68
C SER A 93 -29.18 13.08 -1.66
N ASN A 94 -28.91 12.22 -2.65
CA ASN A 94 -29.90 11.71 -3.63
C ASN A 94 -30.15 10.20 -3.46
N PHE A 95 -30.14 9.71 -2.24
CA PHE A 95 -30.24 8.27 -1.92
C PHE A 95 -31.48 7.57 -2.50
N SER A 96 -32.59 8.26 -2.63
CA SER A 96 -33.85 7.71 -3.16
C SER A 96 -33.88 7.51 -4.68
N SER A 97 -32.82 7.85 -5.42
CA SER A 97 -32.75 7.62 -6.87
C SER A 97 -32.52 6.15 -7.20
N LEU A 98 -33.21 5.63 -8.23
CA LEU A 98 -33.02 4.25 -8.72
C LEU A 98 -31.57 3.95 -9.13
N ASP A 99 -30.82 4.99 -9.53
CA ASP A 99 -29.42 4.88 -9.98
C ASP A 99 -28.39 5.07 -8.87
N PHE A 100 -28.79 5.02 -7.60
CA PHE A 100 -27.88 5.26 -6.46
C PHE A 100 -26.63 4.40 -6.52
N TRP A 101 -26.79 3.08 -6.68
CA TRP A 101 -25.67 2.13 -6.69
C TRP A 101 -24.74 2.31 -7.88
N ASP A 102 -25.27 2.69 -9.04
CA ASP A 102 -24.46 2.96 -10.23
C ASP A 102 -23.63 4.25 -10.04
N LYS A 103 -24.26 5.31 -9.55
CA LYS A 103 -23.54 6.57 -9.24
C LYS A 103 -22.51 6.39 -8.13
N PHE A 104 -22.85 5.63 -7.09
CA PHE A 104 -21.92 5.33 -6.01
C PHE A 104 -20.73 4.50 -6.49
N GLY A 105 -20.96 3.43 -7.26
CA GLY A 105 -19.90 2.63 -7.89
C GLY A 105 -19.01 3.45 -8.81
N PHE A 106 -19.58 4.32 -9.62
CA PHE A 106 -18.86 5.17 -10.57
C PHE A 106 -17.87 6.15 -9.90
N ILE A 107 -18.16 6.61 -8.67
CA ILE A 107 -17.19 7.40 -7.89
C ILE A 107 -15.88 6.64 -7.71
N PHE A 108 -15.96 5.36 -7.33
CA PHE A 108 -14.78 4.55 -7.09
C PHE A 108 -14.06 4.18 -8.38
N VAL A 109 -14.79 3.88 -9.47
CA VAL A 109 -14.20 3.63 -10.79
C VAL A 109 -13.39 4.84 -11.25
N THR A 110 -13.96 6.03 -11.22
CA THR A 110 -13.26 7.26 -11.66
C THR A 110 -12.08 7.60 -10.76
N THR A 111 -12.23 7.43 -9.45
CA THR A 111 -11.12 7.63 -8.50
C THR A 111 -9.99 6.65 -8.77
N TYR A 112 -10.32 5.39 -9.05
CA TYR A 112 -9.35 4.34 -9.35
C TYR A 112 -8.60 4.61 -10.66
N LEU A 113 -9.30 5.09 -11.69
CA LEU A 113 -8.70 5.52 -12.96
C LEU A 113 -7.73 6.68 -12.77
N VAL A 114 -8.13 7.73 -12.04
CA VAL A 114 -7.26 8.89 -11.78
C VAL A 114 -5.99 8.44 -11.04
N VAL A 115 -6.13 7.58 -10.02
CA VAL A 115 -4.97 7.02 -9.30
C VAL A 115 -4.08 6.22 -10.25
N LEU A 116 -4.64 5.41 -11.14
CA LEU A 116 -3.88 4.62 -12.11
C LEU A 116 -3.12 5.53 -13.09
N LEU A 117 -3.77 6.58 -13.61
CA LEU A 117 -3.17 7.54 -14.53
C LEU A 117 -2.00 8.32 -13.90
N ILE A 118 -2.10 8.68 -12.62
CA ILE A 118 -1.03 9.40 -11.92
C ILE A 118 0.10 8.44 -11.49
N SER A 119 -0.27 7.28 -10.97
CA SER A 119 0.70 6.35 -10.39
C SER A 119 1.54 5.60 -11.42
N THR A 120 1.00 5.34 -12.62
CA THR A 120 1.72 4.63 -13.69
C THR A 120 2.93 5.41 -14.20
N PRO A 121 2.85 6.71 -14.55
CA PRO A 121 4.04 7.50 -14.90
C PRO A 121 5.06 7.56 -13.76
N LEU A 122 4.63 7.76 -12.52
CA LEU A 122 5.53 7.76 -11.37
C LEU A 122 6.27 6.42 -11.21
N ALA A 123 5.56 5.31 -11.46
CA ALA A 123 6.16 3.97 -11.41
C ALA A 123 7.18 3.75 -12.53
N LEU A 124 6.91 4.22 -13.75
CA LEU A 124 7.81 4.07 -14.90
C LEU A 124 9.05 4.95 -14.80
N PHE A 125 8.88 6.23 -14.48
CA PHE A 125 9.96 7.22 -14.53
C PHE A 125 10.82 7.27 -13.26
N ILE A 126 10.26 6.88 -12.11
CA ILE A 126 10.96 6.92 -10.82
C ILE A 126 11.15 5.50 -10.29
N SER A 127 10.13 4.94 -9.64
CA SER A 127 10.19 3.59 -9.05
C SER A 127 8.78 3.02 -8.89
N PRO A 128 8.57 1.70 -9.02
CA PRO A 128 7.25 1.08 -9.00
C PRO A 128 6.42 1.45 -7.76
N ARG A 129 7.07 1.58 -6.61
CA ARG A 129 6.41 1.86 -5.34
C ARG A 129 6.44 3.34 -4.92
N THR A 130 6.74 4.28 -5.85
CA THR A 130 6.73 5.72 -5.56
C THR A 130 5.38 6.20 -5.04
N TRP A 131 4.28 5.84 -5.72
CA TRP A 131 2.93 6.15 -5.26
C TRP A 131 2.64 5.63 -3.85
N CYS A 132 3.12 4.44 -3.52
CA CYS A 132 2.88 3.79 -2.23
C CYS A 132 3.50 4.54 -1.02
N GLN A 133 4.40 5.50 -1.25
CA GLN A 133 4.99 6.31 -0.18
C GLN A 133 3.97 7.27 0.45
N PHE A 134 3.12 7.86 -0.39
CA PHE A 134 2.15 8.90 0.00
C PHE A 134 0.69 8.54 -0.32
N CYS A 135 0.42 7.28 -0.73
CA CYS A 135 -0.93 6.79 -1.02
C CYS A 135 -1.84 6.95 0.20
N PRO A 136 -3.05 7.53 0.04
CA PRO A 136 -4.01 7.68 1.14
C PRO A 136 -4.38 6.36 1.80
N MET A 137 -4.58 5.29 1.03
CA MET A 137 -4.88 3.95 1.55
C MET A 137 -3.71 3.41 2.39
N GLY A 138 -2.46 3.60 1.92
CA GLY A 138 -1.27 3.25 2.70
C GLY A 138 -1.12 4.06 4.00
N SER A 139 -1.65 5.28 4.04
CA SER A 139 -1.70 6.10 5.25
C SER A 139 -2.72 5.55 6.26
N ILE A 140 -3.90 5.13 5.78
CA ILE A 140 -4.90 4.46 6.60
C ILE A 140 -4.33 3.16 7.21
N GLU A 141 -3.63 2.33 6.41
CA GLU A 141 -2.96 1.13 6.92
C GLU A 141 -1.98 1.43 8.06
N LYS A 142 -1.17 2.50 7.91
CA LYS A 142 -0.23 2.90 8.96
C LYS A 142 -0.96 3.30 10.24
N MET A 143 -2.03 4.08 10.11
CA MET A 143 -2.82 4.53 11.27
C MET A 143 -3.49 3.34 11.97
N LEU A 144 -4.16 2.47 11.23
CA LEU A 144 -4.84 1.30 11.77
C LEU A 144 -3.85 0.29 12.36
N GLY A 145 -2.71 0.04 11.69
CA GLY A 145 -1.66 -0.82 12.22
C GLY A 145 -1.08 -0.32 13.55
N THR A 146 -0.84 1.00 13.66
CA THR A 146 -0.40 1.62 14.91
C THR A 146 -1.48 1.51 15.99
N LEU A 147 -2.74 1.68 15.62
CA LEU A 147 -3.87 1.50 16.55
C LEU A 147 -3.97 0.05 17.03
N GLY A 148 -3.86 -0.93 16.12
CA GLY A 148 -3.86 -2.35 16.44
C GLY A 148 -2.74 -2.75 17.41
N GLU A 149 -1.53 -2.18 17.24
CA GLU A 149 -0.42 -2.37 18.18
C GLU A 149 -0.70 -1.75 19.55
N LYS A 150 -1.23 -0.51 19.60
CA LYS A 150 -1.56 0.18 20.87
C LYS A 150 -2.68 -0.50 21.64
N THR A 151 -3.72 -0.97 20.96
CA THR A 151 -4.85 -1.68 21.56
C THR A 151 -4.54 -3.14 21.90
N LYS A 152 -3.31 -3.61 21.61
CA LYS A 152 -2.86 -4.99 21.78
C LYS A 152 -3.64 -6.03 20.95
N ILE A 153 -4.56 -5.62 20.08
CA ILE A 153 -5.29 -6.51 19.16
C ILE A 153 -4.30 -7.24 18.24
N ALA A 154 -3.30 -6.52 17.76
CA ALA A 154 -2.27 -7.05 16.87
C ALA A 154 -1.09 -7.72 17.59
N LYS A 155 -1.11 -7.88 18.91
CA LYS A 155 0.05 -8.35 19.69
C LYS A 155 0.62 -9.69 19.22
N ASN A 156 -0.26 -10.61 18.82
CA ASN A 156 0.13 -11.97 18.41
C ASN A 156 0.07 -12.18 16.89
N THR A 157 -0.55 -11.27 16.16
CA THR A 157 -0.80 -11.41 14.72
C THR A 157 0.10 -10.54 13.85
N ASN A 158 0.56 -9.39 14.37
CA ASN A 158 1.38 -8.45 13.62
C ASN A 158 2.82 -8.99 13.44
N LYS A 159 3.00 -9.76 12.39
CA LYS A 159 4.32 -10.31 12.01
C LYS A 159 5.25 -9.19 11.54
N LYS A 160 6.50 -9.21 11.99
CA LYS A 160 7.53 -8.24 11.59
C LYS A 160 8.69 -8.94 10.89
N LEU A 161 9.39 -8.21 10.01
CA LEU A 161 10.65 -8.70 9.47
C LEU A 161 11.65 -8.85 10.63
N THR A 162 12.17 -10.04 10.79
CA THR A 162 13.07 -10.42 11.90
C THR A 162 14.39 -10.93 11.32
N ILE A 163 15.49 -10.61 11.98
CA ILE A 163 16.78 -11.21 11.71
C ILE A 163 17.05 -12.30 12.75
N ILE A 164 17.32 -13.52 12.29
CA ILE A 164 17.53 -14.69 13.15
C ILE A 164 18.86 -14.54 13.89
N ASP A 165 19.91 -14.19 13.15
CA ASP A 165 21.26 -14.03 13.68
C ASP A 165 21.89 -12.75 13.12
N LYS A 166 22.14 -11.76 14.00
CA LYS A 166 22.77 -10.49 13.60
C LYS A 166 24.26 -10.66 13.27
N ASP A 167 24.94 -11.59 13.92
CA ASP A 167 26.38 -11.78 13.77
C ASP A 167 26.69 -12.48 12.45
N ALA A 168 25.79 -13.33 11.96
CA ALA A 168 25.89 -13.93 10.64
C ALA A 168 25.66 -12.93 9.48
N CYS A 169 25.24 -11.68 9.79
CA CYS A 169 24.98 -10.67 8.78
C CYS A 169 26.28 -10.05 8.22
N ILE A 170 26.60 -10.39 6.98
CA ILE A 170 27.78 -9.86 6.26
C ILE A 170 27.61 -8.42 5.76
N LYS A 171 26.52 -7.74 6.10
CA LYS A 171 26.21 -6.34 5.73
C LYS A 171 26.33 -6.06 4.22
N CYS A 172 25.99 -7.03 3.37
CA CYS A 172 26.07 -6.93 1.90
C CYS A 172 25.08 -5.95 1.27
N LYS A 173 24.18 -5.37 2.07
CA LYS A 173 23.14 -4.38 1.67
C LYS A 173 22.12 -4.90 0.63
N LYS A 174 22.09 -6.20 0.30
CA LYS A 174 21.20 -6.76 -0.71
C LYS A 174 19.73 -6.55 -0.33
N CYS A 175 19.38 -6.73 0.95
CA CYS A 175 18.04 -6.48 1.48
C CYS A 175 17.55 -5.04 1.26
N ALA A 176 18.45 -4.05 1.27
CA ALA A 176 18.09 -2.66 0.97
C ALA A 176 17.95 -2.42 -0.55
N ARG A 177 18.84 -3.01 -1.35
CA ARG A 177 18.81 -2.86 -2.82
C ARG A 177 17.55 -3.46 -3.46
N VAL A 178 17.06 -4.58 -2.93
CA VAL A 178 15.85 -5.24 -3.44
C VAL A 178 14.56 -4.73 -2.79
N CYS A 179 14.64 -3.82 -1.83
CA CYS A 179 13.46 -3.33 -1.12
C CYS A 179 12.64 -2.39 -2.01
N PRO A 180 11.41 -2.74 -2.39
CA PRO A 180 10.58 -1.87 -3.24
C PRO A 180 10.19 -0.56 -2.56
N MET A 181 10.19 -0.52 -1.22
CA MET A 181 9.96 0.70 -0.42
C MET A 181 11.25 1.49 -0.15
N GLN A 182 12.40 1.00 -0.66
CA GLN A 182 13.73 1.59 -0.46
C GLN A 182 14.08 1.81 1.02
N LEU A 183 13.73 0.84 1.85
CA LEU A 183 14.14 0.79 3.25
C LEU A 183 15.54 0.19 3.37
N GLN A 184 16.17 0.42 4.52
CA GLN A 184 17.47 -0.15 4.87
C GLN A 184 17.34 -1.06 6.09
N PRO A 185 16.80 -2.30 5.92
CA PRO A 185 16.50 -3.18 7.05
C PRO A 185 17.73 -3.48 7.92
N TYR A 186 18.89 -3.71 7.29
CA TYR A 186 20.14 -4.06 7.98
C TYR A 186 20.64 -3.02 9.00
N LEU A 187 20.10 -1.78 8.98
CA LEU A 187 20.41 -0.70 9.93
C LEU A 187 19.35 -0.51 11.01
N LYS A 188 18.18 -1.12 10.88
CA LYS A 188 16.99 -0.74 11.65
C LYS A 188 16.40 -1.88 12.49
N PHE A 189 17.14 -2.99 12.67
CA PHE A 189 16.72 -4.03 13.60
C PHE A 189 16.90 -3.56 15.05
N ASP A 190 15.83 -3.72 15.84
CA ASP A 190 15.84 -3.42 17.27
C ASP A 190 16.60 -4.46 18.11
N GLU A 191 16.58 -4.31 19.43
CA GLU A 191 17.21 -5.27 20.37
C GLU A 191 16.58 -6.66 20.29
N ASN A 192 15.31 -6.74 19.94
CA ASN A 192 14.56 -7.99 19.76
C ASN A 192 14.71 -8.57 18.35
N ASN A 193 15.71 -8.11 17.58
CA ASN A 193 15.98 -8.54 16.21
C ASN A 193 14.83 -8.26 15.21
N LYS A 194 13.87 -7.38 15.54
CA LYS A 194 12.72 -7.06 14.71
C LYS A 194 12.90 -5.71 14.01
N LEU A 195 12.47 -5.63 12.75
CA LEU A 195 12.40 -4.37 12.02
C LEU A 195 11.20 -3.56 12.49
N ASN A 196 11.47 -2.46 13.19
CA ASN A 196 10.42 -1.55 13.64
C ASN A 196 10.27 -0.34 12.71
N ASP A 197 9.96 -0.60 11.43
CA ASP A 197 9.71 0.45 10.44
C ASP A 197 8.28 0.32 9.87
N ILE A 198 7.44 1.31 10.19
CA ILE A 198 6.04 1.37 9.77
C ILE A 198 5.86 1.38 8.24
N ASN A 199 6.90 1.67 7.48
CA ASN A 199 6.84 1.64 6.02
C ASN A 199 7.11 0.25 5.43
N CYS A 200 7.46 -0.75 6.24
CA CYS A 200 7.64 -2.11 5.76
C CYS A 200 6.29 -2.73 5.38
N ILE A 201 6.17 -3.12 4.10
CA ILE A 201 4.96 -3.74 3.53
C ILE A 201 4.97 -5.27 3.57
N LYS A 202 5.93 -5.88 4.26
CA LYS A 202 6.04 -7.33 4.50
C LYS A 202 6.00 -8.18 3.22
N CYS A 203 6.51 -7.68 2.10
CA CYS A 203 6.49 -8.33 0.79
C CYS A 203 7.48 -9.50 0.65
N LYS A 204 8.27 -9.83 1.67
CA LYS A 204 9.26 -10.91 1.70
C LYS A 204 10.40 -10.81 0.67
N THR A 205 10.47 -9.78 -0.16
CA THR A 205 11.51 -9.65 -1.20
C THR A 205 12.91 -9.69 -0.60
N CYS A 206 13.15 -9.02 0.53
CA CYS A 206 14.45 -9.05 1.23
C CYS A 206 14.76 -10.43 1.84
N VAL A 207 13.75 -11.16 2.31
CA VAL A 207 13.88 -12.53 2.83
C VAL A 207 14.37 -13.47 1.74
N ASN A 208 13.66 -13.49 0.61
CA ASN A 208 13.96 -14.37 -0.52
C ASN A 208 15.30 -14.07 -1.20
N ASN A 209 15.83 -12.86 -1.01
CA ASN A 209 17.10 -12.43 -1.61
C ASN A 209 18.27 -12.39 -0.63
N CYS A 210 18.09 -12.78 0.63
CA CYS A 210 19.17 -12.81 1.60
C CYS A 210 20.12 -13.98 1.31
N PRO A 211 21.42 -13.73 1.00
CA PRO A 211 22.34 -14.81 0.66
C PRO A 211 22.68 -15.73 1.83
N LYS A 212 22.46 -15.26 3.05
CA LYS A 212 22.66 -16.04 4.27
C LYS A 212 21.39 -16.68 4.83
N GLY A 213 20.22 -16.37 4.25
CA GLY A 213 18.94 -16.91 4.71
C GLY A 213 18.54 -16.53 6.14
N ILE A 214 19.11 -15.47 6.69
CA ILE A 214 18.93 -15.07 8.10
C ILE A 214 17.74 -14.13 8.33
N LEU A 215 16.93 -13.86 7.33
CA LEU A 215 15.75 -12.99 7.43
C LEU A 215 14.47 -13.83 7.36
N GLU A 216 13.52 -13.54 8.23
CA GLU A 216 12.18 -14.15 8.22
C GLU A 216 11.10 -13.11 8.56
N ILE A 217 9.82 -13.45 8.33
CA ILE A 217 8.67 -12.69 8.81
C ILE A 217 7.95 -13.51 9.87
N LYS A 218 8.06 -13.08 11.11
CA LYS A 218 7.56 -13.78 12.29
C LYS A 218 6.78 -12.83 13.21
#